data_60d4c418738652b61b987eae2c47c87d
#
_entry.id   60d4c418738652b61b987eae2c47c87d
#
_cell.length_a   1.000
_cell.length_b   1.000
_cell.length_c   1.000
_cell.angle_alpha   90.00
_cell.angle_beta   90.00
_cell.angle_gamma   90.00
#
_symmetry.space_group_name_H-M   'P 1'
#
loop_
_entity.id
_entity.type
_entity.pdbx_description
1 polymer ?
#
loop_
_entity_poly.entity_id
_entity_poly.type
_entity_poly.pdbx_seq_one_letter_code
_entity_poly.pdbx_strand_id
1 'polypeptide(L)'
;VAIVESEKSALIATHFMPDLVWLATGGMHGCFKEDSVIVLKNRSVILCPDLGATEIWKGKIKLLSSICSRVVISEKLEQCATEEQRKSGLDIADFLLMNNTPMMILQKMIKRNPNLQKLIDCLGLELVDSK
;
A
#
# COMPACT_ATOMS: atom_id res chain seq x y z
N VAL A 1 -1.06 -11.88 2.65
CA VAL A 1 -0.01 -11.42 1.73
C VAL A 1 -0.59 -10.31 0.87
N ALA A 2 0.15 -9.25 0.63
CA ALA A 2 -0.20 -8.19 -0.31
C ALA A 2 0.76 -8.20 -1.50
N ILE A 3 0.25 -7.92 -2.69
CA ILE A 3 1.03 -7.94 -3.94
C ILE A 3 0.91 -6.58 -4.61
N VAL A 4 2.05 -6.01 -4.98
CA VAL A 4 2.21 -4.73 -5.70
C VAL A 4 3.01 -4.94 -6.99
N GLU A 5 3.11 -3.91 -7.84
CA GLU A 5 3.84 -4.00 -9.09
C GLU A 5 5.36 -3.93 -8.91
N SER A 6 5.84 -2.99 -8.11
CA SER A 6 7.28 -2.71 -7.98
C SER A 6 7.84 -3.12 -6.62
N GLU A 7 9.13 -3.45 -6.59
CA GLU A 7 9.91 -3.73 -5.39
C GLU A 7 9.98 -2.50 -4.48
N LYS A 8 10.07 -1.29 -5.05
CA LYS A 8 10.01 -0.02 -4.32
C LYS A 8 8.72 0.05 -3.51
N SER A 9 7.59 -0.22 -4.16
CA SER A 9 6.28 -0.16 -3.51
C SER A 9 6.13 -1.22 -2.42
N ALA A 10 6.65 -2.43 -2.62
CA ALA A 10 6.66 -3.49 -1.60
C ALA A 10 7.47 -3.08 -0.36
N LEU A 11 8.65 -2.50 -0.56
CA LEU A 11 9.54 -2.07 0.52
C LEU A 11 8.90 -0.94 1.35
N ILE A 12 8.38 0.09 0.68
CA ILE A 12 7.72 1.23 1.35
C ILE A 12 6.46 0.76 2.08
N ALA A 13 5.64 -0.07 1.45
CA ALA A 13 4.43 -0.60 2.07
C ALA A 13 4.74 -1.47 3.30
N THR A 14 5.83 -2.23 3.31
CA THR A 14 6.29 -2.98 4.48
C THR A 14 6.57 -2.06 5.67
N HIS A 15 7.16 -0.88 5.42
CA HIS A 15 7.43 0.10 6.48
C HIS A 15 6.12 0.63 7.12
N PHE A 16 5.12 0.97 6.30
CA PHE A 16 3.86 1.54 6.78
C PHE A 16 2.83 0.52 7.27
N MET A 17 2.91 -0.71 6.78
CA MET A 17 1.97 -1.80 7.08
C MET A 17 2.73 -3.12 7.32
N PRO A 18 3.50 -3.21 8.44
CA PRO A 18 4.38 -4.34 8.74
C PRO A 18 3.64 -5.65 9.05
N ASP A 19 2.34 -5.58 9.32
CA ASP A 19 1.52 -6.76 9.60
C ASP A 19 1.23 -7.61 8.35
N LEU A 20 1.57 -7.10 7.16
CA LEU A 20 1.42 -7.79 5.89
C LEU A 20 2.79 -8.19 5.31
N VAL A 21 2.81 -9.36 4.69
CA VAL A 21 3.94 -9.74 3.83
C VAL A 21 3.70 -9.14 2.45
N TRP A 22 4.60 -8.28 2.01
CA TRP A 22 4.52 -7.59 0.73
C TRP A 22 5.40 -8.27 -0.31
N LEU A 23 4.85 -8.50 -1.49
CA LEU A 23 5.55 -9.09 -2.63
C LEU A 23 5.39 -8.18 -3.85
N ALA A 24 6.41 -8.12 -4.69
CA ALA A 24 6.38 -7.42 -5.96
C ALA A 24 6.28 -8.39 -7.13
N THR A 25 5.59 -7.97 -8.20
CA THR A 25 5.47 -8.76 -9.43
C THR A 25 6.54 -8.41 -10.47
N GLY A 26 7.25 -7.30 -10.32
CA GLY A 26 8.19 -6.79 -11.30
C GLY A 26 7.50 -6.09 -12.49
N GLY A 27 6.30 -5.58 -12.31
CA GLY A 27 5.55 -4.78 -13.27
C GLY A 27 4.10 -5.23 -13.49
N MET A 28 3.36 -4.48 -14.29
CA MET A 28 1.93 -4.64 -14.54
C MET A 28 1.55 -6.06 -15.06
N HIS A 29 2.37 -6.63 -15.92
CA HIS A 29 2.15 -7.97 -16.46
C HIS A 29 2.81 -9.08 -15.65
N GLY A 30 3.73 -8.72 -14.80
CA GLY A 30 4.47 -9.41 -13.75
C GLY A 30 4.56 -10.93 -13.77
N CYS A 31 4.97 -11.47 -12.64
CA CYS A 31 5.20 -12.90 -12.42
C CYS A 31 3.92 -13.71 -12.15
N PHE A 32 2.79 -13.37 -12.76
CA PHE A 32 1.55 -14.15 -12.63
C PHE A 32 1.56 -15.41 -13.53
N LYS A 33 2.58 -16.27 -13.31
CA LYS A 33 2.70 -17.60 -13.93
C LYS A 33 2.44 -18.65 -12.86
N GLU A 34 1.91 -19.82 -13.25
CA GLU A 34 1.58 -20.89 -12.31
C GLU A 34 2.74 -21.25 -11.38
N ASP A 35 3.95 -21.41 -11.94
CA ASP A 35 5.15 -21.73 -11.18
C ASP A 35 5.54 -20.64 -10.16
N SER A 36 5.31 -19.39 -10.50
CA SER A 36 5.65 -18.27 -9.63
C SER A 36 4.63 -18.07 -8.52
N VAL A 37 3.34 -18.27 -8.81
CA VAL A 37 2.27 -18.02 -7.83
C VAL A 37 2.02 -19.19 -6.88
N ILE A 38 2.67 -20.34 -7.09
CA ILE A 38 2.55 -21.52 -6.22
C ILE A 38 2.93 -21.22 -4.76
N VAL A 39 3.83 -20.25 -4.52
CA VAL A 39 4.23 -19.79 -3.18
C VAL A 39 3.07 -19.19 -2.39
N LEU A 40 1.98 -18.80 -3.09
CA LEU A 40 0.77 -18.23 -2.51
C LEU A 40 -0.26 -19.28 -2.14
N LYS A 41 0.05 -20.57 -2.32
CA LYS A 41 -0.88 -21.68 -2.04
C LYS A 41 -1.44 -21.59 -0.63
N ASN A 42 -2.77 -21.68 -0.55
CA ASN A 42 -3.54 -21.62 0.70
C ASN A 42 -3.40 -20.29 1.48
N ARG A 43 -2.85 -19.23 0.88
CA ARG A 43 -2.75 -17.91 1.50
C ARG A 43 -3.92 -17.02 1.12
N SER A 44 -4.26 -16.09 2.01
CA SER A 44 -5.13 -14.96 1.67
C SER A 44 -4.29 -13.86 1.01
N VAL A 45 -4.72 -13.43 -0.17
CA VAL A 45 -3.97 -12.50 -1.03
C VAL A 45 -4.79 -11.24 -1.29
N ILE A 46 -4.13 -10.09 -1.16
CA ILE A 46 -4.66 -8.78 -1.54
C ILE A 46 -3.82 -8.28 -2.71
N LEU A 47 -4.46 -8.02 -3.82
CA LEU A 47 -3.84 -7.39 -4.99
C LEU A 47 -3.96 -5.87 -4.86
N CYS A 48 -2.85 -5.16 -4.97
CA CYS A 48 -2.77 -3.70 -4.90
C CYS A 48 -2.15 -3.16 -6.20
N PRO A 49 -2.90 -3.14 -7.31
CA PRO A 49 -2.40 -2.64 -8.58
C PRO A 49 -2.15 -1.14 -8.53
N ASP A 50 -1.23 -0.66 -9.34
CA ASP A 50 -1.03 0.75 -9.59
C ASP A 50 -2.24 1.32 -10.38
N LEU A 51 -2.40 2.65 -10.38
CA LEU A 51 -3.49 3.29 -11.11
C LEU A 51 -3.46 2.91 -12.59
N GLY A 52 -4.63 2.49 -13.10
CA GLY A 52 -4.81 2.03 -14.47
C GLY A 52 -4.50 0.55 -14.71
N ALA A 53 -3.92 -0.17 -13.75
CA ALA A 53 -3.64 -1.61 -13.87
C ALA A 53 -4.76 -2.51 -13.32
N THR A 54 -5.76 -1.94 -12.66
CA THR A 54 -6.81 -2.68 -11.94
C THR A 54 -7.53 -3.70 -12.83
N GLU A 55 -7.94 -3.33 -14.04
CA GLU A 55 -8.65 -4.24 -14.95
C GLU A 55 -7.76 -5.39 -15.45
N ILE A 56 -6.48 -5.12 -15.70
CA ILE A 56 -5.51 -6.14 -16.07
C ILE A 56 -5.35 -7.16 -14.94
N TRP A 57 -5.28 -6.69 -13.70
CA TRP A 57 -5.11 -7.52 -12.52
C TRP A 57 -6.38 -8.29 -12.14
N LYS A 58 -7.57 -7.75 -12.42
CA LYS A 58 -8.83 -8.50 -12.32
C LYS A 58 -8.80 -9.78 -13.17
N GLY A 59 -8.19 -9.73 -14.36
CA GLY A 59 -7.98 -10.89 -15.21
C GLY A 59 -7.11 -12.00 -14.58
N LYS A 60 -6.27 -11.67 -13.58
CA LYS A 60 -5.41 -12.65 -12.88
C LYS A 60 -6.11 -13.34 -11.71
N ILE A 61 -7.25 -12.82 -11.25
CA ILE A 61 -7.98 -13.35 -10.08
C ILE A 61 -8.34 -14.82 -10.30
N LYS A 62 -8.76 -15.21 -11.51
CA LYS A 62 -9.14 -16.61 -11.80
C LYS A 62 -7.98 -17.58 -11.55
N LEU A 63 -6.79 -17.25 -12.01
CA LEU A 63 -5.59 -18.06 -11.78
C LEU A 63 -5.27 -18.13 -10.27
N LEU A 64 -5.23 -17.00 -9.59
CA LEU A 64 -4.90 -16.94 -8.16
C LEU A 64 -5.94 -17.65 -7.31
N SER A 65 -7.22 -17.56 -7.64
CA SER A 65 -8.29 -18.22 -6.88
C SER A 65 -8.25 -19.74 -6.95
N SER A 66 -7.57 -20.34 -7.94
CA SER A 66 -7.34 -21.77 -7.97
C SER A 66 -6.23 -22.26 -7.03
N ILE A 67 -5.40 -21.34 -6.52
CA ILE A 67 -4.20 -21.62 -5.72
C ILE A 67 -4.34 -21.07 -4.30
N CYS A 68 -4.86 -19.86 -4.17
CA CYS A 68 -4.98 -19.13 -2.91
C CYS A 68 -6.28 -19.50 -2.17
N SER A 69 -6.29 -19.37 -0.84
CA SER A 69 -7.52 -19.56 -0.04
C SER A 69 -8.53 -18.43 -0.24
N ARG A 70 -8.03 -17.22 -0.53
CA ARG A 70 -8.84 -16.03 -0.79
C ARG A 70 -8.04 -15.03 -1.63
N VAL A 71 -8.69 -14.40 -2.60
CA VAL A 71 -8.10 -13.31 -3.38
C VAL A 71 -9.04 -12.12 -3.35
N VAL A 72 -8.48 -10.95 -3.06
CA VAL A 72 -9.19 -9.66 -3.07
C VAL A 72 -8.35 -8.67 -3.86
N ILE A 73 -8.97 -7.82 -4.65
CA ILE A 73 -8.31 -6.69 -5.30
C ILE A 73 -8.67 -5.39 -4.58
N SER A 74 -7.68 -4.58 -4.29
CA SER A 74 -7.86 -3.26 -3.68
C SER A 74 -8.10 -2.24 -4.78
N GLU A 75 -9.26 -1.63 -4.79
CA GLU A 75 -9.59 -0.50 -5.67
C GLU A 75 -9.37 0.86 -4.98
N LYS A 76 -8.67 0.87 -3.84
CA LYS A 76 -8.54 2.06 -3.02
C LYS A 76 -7.83 3.21 -3.74
N LEU A 77 -6.79 2.93 -4.50
CA LEU A 77 -6.10 3.95 -5.31
C LEU A 77 -7.05 4.53 -6.36
N GLU A 78 -7.82 3.70 -7.05
CA GLU A 78 -8.80 4.14 -8.05
C GLU A 78 -9.90 5.02 -7.43
N GLN A 79 -10.35 4.71 -6.22
CA GLN A 79 -11.39 5.46 -5.52
C GLN A 79 -10.92 6.80 -4.96
N CYS A 80 -9.65 6.89 -4.54
CA CYS A 80 -9.10 8.05 -3.86
C CYS A 80 -8.31 8.99 -4.77
N ALA A 81 -7.89 8.56 -5.96
CA ALA A 81 -7.02 9.32 -6.84
C ALA A 81 -7.72 10.51 -7.51
N THR A 82 -7.02 11.63 -7.56
CA THR A 82 -7.39 12.78 -8.38
C THR A 82 -7.07 12.54 -9.86
N GLU A 83 -7.61 13.37 -10.76
CA GLU A 83 -7.31 13.28 -12.20
C GLU A 83 -5.81 13.47 -12.50
N GLU A 84 -5.12 14.33 -11.75
CA GLU A 84 -3.69 14.54 -11.89
C GLU A 84 -2.88 13.31 -11.47
N GLN A 85 -3.28 12.68 -10.35
CA GLN A 85 -2.67 11.45 -9.86
C GLN A 85 -2.89 10.28 -10.83
N ARG A 86 -4.06 10.21 -11.48
CA ARG A 86 -4.32 9.23 -12.53
C ARG A 86 -3.39 9.39 -13.72
N LYS A 87 -3.14 10.63 -14.15
CA LYS A 87 -2.23 10.93 -15.26
C LYS A 87 -0.78 10.61 -14.93
N SER A 88 -0.37 10.77 -13.66
CA SER A 88 0.99 10.46 -13.21
C SER A 88 1.23 8.99 -12.89
N GLY A 89 0.19 8.14 -12.88
CA GLY A 89 0.34 6.72 -12.58
C GLY A 89 0.72 6.45 -11.12
N LEU A 90 0.01 7.11 -10.18
CA LEU A 90 0.27 6.97 -8.74
C LEU A 90 0.26 5.50 -8.30
N ASP A 91 1.26 5.09 -7.54
CA ASP A 91 1.36 3.77 -6.92
C ASP A 91 1.00 3.79 -5.42
N ILE A 92 0.95 2.64 -4.78
CA ILE A 92 0.64 2.53 -3.34
C ILE A 92 1.70 3.20 -2.47
N ALA A 93 2.97 3.22 -2.89
CA ALA A 93 4.04 3.87 -2.15
C ALA A 93 3.86 5.38 -2.13
N ASP A 94 3.57 5.97 -3.28
CA ASP A 94 3.29 7.41 -3.40
C ASP A 94 2.08 7.79 -2.53
N PHE A 95 1.01 6.99 -2.59
CA PHE A 95 -0.18 7.20 -1.76
C PHE A 95 0.14 7.14 -0.26
N LEU A 96 0.95 6.18 0.18
CA LEU A 96 1.34 6.04 1.58
C LEU A 96 2.22 7.19 2.04
N LEU A 97 3.18 7.61 1.22
CA LEU A 97 4.08 8.74 1.52
C LEU A 97 3.30 10.05 1.61
N MET A 98 2.40 10.32 0.67
CA MET A 98 1.57 11.52 0.69
C MET A 98 0.63 11.60 1.90
N ASN A 99 0.12 10.46 2.37
CA ASN A 99 -0.85 10.39 3.47
C ASN A 99 -0.22 10.12 4.85
N ASN A 100 1.11 10.08 4.94
CA ASN A 100 1.83 9.87 6.19
C ASN A 100 2.99 10.87 6.35
N THR A 101 2.74 12.14 6.06
CA THR A 101 3.68 13.20 6.41
C THR A 101 3.90 13.26 7.91
N PRO A 102 5.06 13.75 8.43
CA PRO A 102 5.33 13.88 9.85
C PRO A 102 4.19 14.57 10.62
N MET A 103 3.62 15.65 10.06
CA MET A 103 2.47 16.34 10.63
C MET A 103 1.23 15.44 10.73
N MET A 104 0.92 14.68 9.69
CA MET A 104 -0.23 13.75 9.71
C MET A 104 -0.03 12.60 10.68
N ILE A 105 1.20 12.11 10.83
CA ILE A 105 1.55 11.09 11.82
C ILE A 105 1.35 11.66 13.22
N LEU A 106 1.85 12.86 13.49
CA LEU A 106 1.66 13.54 14.76
C LEU A 106 0.18 13.72 15.10
N GLN A 107 -0.63 14.19 14.17
CA GLN A 107 -2.08 14.33 14.35
C GLN A 107 -2.77 12.99 14.68
N LYS A 108 -2.37 11.89 14.01
CA LYS A 108 -2.87 10.55 14.34
C LYS A 108 -2.47 10.12 15.76
N MET A 109 -1.25 10.43 16.18
CA MET A 109 -0.77 10.13 17.55
C MET A 109 -1.55 10.93 18.61
N ILE A 110 -1.76 12.24 18.38
CA ILE A 110 -2.56 13.11 19.27
C ILE A 110 -4.00 12.59 19.37
N LYS A 111 -4.60 12.18 18.26
CA LYS A 111 -5.95 11.61 18.25
C LYS A 111 -6.06 10.33 19.09
N ARG A 112 -4.99 9.51 19.13
CA ARG A 112 -4.94 8.30 19.96
C ARG A 112 -4.64 8.61 21.43
N ASN A 113 -3.86 9.63 21.69
CA ASN A 113 -3.49 10.07 23.04
C ASN A 113 -3.53 11.61 23.15
N PRO A 114 -4.68 12.21 23.54
CA PRO A 114 -4.83 13.65 23.65
C PRO A 114 -3.86 14.33 24.63
N ASN A 115 -3.28 13.60 25.60
CA ASN A 115 -2.28 14.15 26.53
C ASN A 115 -0.98 14.51 25.79
N LEU A 116 -0.73 13.95 24.61
CA LEU A 116 0.43 14.31 23.81
C LEU A 116 0.36 15.78 23.37
N GLN A 117 -0.83 16.30 23.01
CA GLN A 117 -0.99 17.73 22.69
C GLN A 117 -0.64 18.62 23.89
N LYS A 118 -1.10 18.26 25.10
CA LYS A 118 -0.77 19.00 26.31
C LYS A 118 0.73 19.04 26.56
N LEU A 119 1.42 17.92 26.32
CA LEU A 119 2.86 17.83 26.48
C LEU A 119 3.60 18.74 25.47
N ILE A 120 3.17 18.73 24.20
CA ILE A 120 3.69 19.59 23.14
C ILE A 120 3.55 21.06 23.54
N ASP A 121 2.36 21.46 23.97
CA ASP A 121 2.06 22.84 24.38
C ASP A 121 2.87 23.29 25.62
N CYS A 122 2.96 22.41 26.63
CA CYS A 122 3.69 22.72 27.88
C CYS A 122 5.20 22.85 27.67
N LEU A 123 5.78 22.08 26.75
CA LEU A 123 7.22 22.04 26.49
C LEU A 123 7.63 22.90 25.28
N GLY A 124 6.67 23.54 24.59
CA GLY A 124 6.94 24.32 23.38
C GLY A 124 7.61 23.51 22.27
N LEU A 125 7.19 22.24 22.08
CA LEU A 125 7.80 21.36 21.09
C LEU A 125 7.33 21.73 19.70
N GLU A 126 8.26 21.79 18.76
CA GLU A 126 8.00 22.02 17.34
C GLU A 126 8.39 20.79 16.52
N LEU A 127 7.69 20.58 15.42
CA LEU A 127 8.00 19.50 14.49
C LEU A 127 9.18 19.97 13.62
N VAL A 128 10.30 19.27 13.75
CA VAL A 128 11.49 19.56 12.95
C VAL A 128 11.46 18.68 11.71
N ASP A 129 11.41 19.28 10.53
CA ASP A 129 11.60 18.55 9.27
C ASP A 129 13.05 18.05 9.21
N SER A 130 13.22 16.74 9.28
CA SER A 130 14.51 16.13 8.96
C SER A 130 14.79 16.32 7.48
N LYS A 131 15.75 17.16 7.16
CA LYS A 131 16.29 17.29 5.80
C LYS A 131 16.97 16.02 5.35
#